data_93eb1e28dccbc8cc8412c2c7abc9fdc9
#
_entry.id   93eb1e28dccbc8cc8412c2c7abc9fdc9
#
_cell.length_a   1.000
_cell.length_b   1.000
_cell.length_c   1.000
_cell.angle_alpha   90.00
_cell.angle_beta   90.00
_cell.angle_gamma   90.00
#
_symmetry.space_group_name_H-M   'P 1'
#
loop_
_entity.id
_entity.type
_entity.pdbx_description
1 polymer ?
#
loop_
_entity_poly.entity_id
_entity_poly.type
_entity_poly.pdbx_seq_one_letter_code
_entity_poly.pdbx_strand_id
1 'polypeptide(L)'
;MAGSAAPPVPTTAVPPTTDPSTFGRRLVEDASYAREHFVFTALLGSPLLPRIVRRLLLRAAGARAESGVGTGFSLTGDPKHLTIGRGVFCNRNVTVEAVAPVTIGANTAIGMQVLIMTSHHEIDAQGRWSDVATGRPVVVEEHVWIGGRATILPGAHIEHDVVVAAGAVVVGRLAAHGVYAGVPAKRIRELAPSARPPVVDPAV
;
A
#
# COMPACT_ATOMS: atom_id res chain seq x y z
N MET A 1 25.34 16.77 7.64
CA MET A 1 25.24 15.63 6.70
C MET A 1 23.93 15.81 5.94
N ALA A 2 24.01 16.13 4.66
CA ALA A 2 22.85 16.41 3.82
C ALA A 2 22.18 15.09 3.44
N GLY A 3 20.93 14.90 3.86
CA GLY A 3 20.11 13.75 3.45
C GLY A 3 19.77 13.85 1.96
N SER A 4 20.19 12.86 1.19
CA SER A 4 19.80 12.69 -0.21
C SER A 4 18.30 12.53 -0.32
N ALA A 5 17.61 13.55 -0.82
CA ALA A 5 16.20 13.46 -1.19
C ALA A 5 16.10 12.56 -2.43
N ALA A 6 15.23 11.54 -2.37
CA ALA A 6 14.89 10.74 -3.54
C ALA A 6 14.30 11.62 -4.65
N PRO A 7 14.56 11.31 -5.93
CA PRO A 7 14.04 12.10 -7.05
C PRO A 7 12.50 12.06 -7.06
N PRO A 8 11.84 13.16 -7.47
CA PRO A 8 10.39 13.21 -7.55
C PRO A 8 9.88 12.23 -8.60
N VAL A 9 8.84 11.47 -8.21
CA VAL A 9 8.12 10.58 -9.13
C VAL A 9 7.34 11.45 -10.13
N PRO A 10 7.31 11.11 -11.42
CA PRO A 10 6.62 11.92 -12.42
C PRO A 10 5.12 12.05 -12.09
N THR A 11 4.68 13.28 -12.05
CA THR A 11 3.31 13.69 -11.72
C THR A 11 2.39 13.42 -12.90
N THR A 12 1.40 12.57 -12.73
CA THR A 12 0.23 12.54 -13.63
C THR A 12 -0.77 13.61 -13.17
N ALA A 13 -0.82 14.73 -13.87
CA ALA A 13 -1.77 15.79 -13.60
C ALA A 13 -3.21 15.31 -13.87
N VAL A 14 -4.10 15.47 -12.88
CA VAL A 14 -5.55 15.33 -13.08
C VAL A 14 -6.03 16.63 -13.73
N PRO A 15 -6.66 16.58 -14.93
CA PRO A 15 -7.07 17.81 -15.62
C PRO A 15 -8.24 18.51 -14.91
N PRO A 16 -8.32 19.85 -14.99
CA PRO A 16 -9.37 20.64 -14.35
C PRO A 16 -10.78 20.36 -14.90
N THR A 17 -11.79 20.54 -14.06
CA THR A 17 -13.10 19.89 -14.09
C THR A 17 -14.22 20.57 -14.90
N THR A 18 -14.00 21.55 -15.84
CA THR A 18 -15.12 22.35 -16.33
C THR A 18 -15.14 22.74 -17.82
N ASP A 19 -14.82 21.85 -18.77
CA ASP A 19 -15.07 22.12 -20.17
C ASP A 19 -16.07 21.10 -20.78
N PRO A 20 -17.29 21.53 -21.21
CA PRO A 20 -18.30 20.66 -21.82
C PRO A 20 -17.83 19.96 -23.09
N SER A 21 -16.87 20.54 -23.82
CA SER A 21 -16.33 19.95 -25.07
C SER A 21 -15.51 18.68 -24.81
N THR A 22 -15.14 18.43 -23.57
CA THR A 22 -14.36 17.26 -23.15
C THR A 22 -15.23 16.12 -22.58
N PHE A 23 -16.55 16.29 -22.48
CA PHE A 23 -17.46 15.31 -21.87
C PHE A 23 -17.35 13.92 -22.50
N GLY A 24 -17.38 13.83 -23.83
CA GLY A 24 -17.25 12.55 -24.52
C GLY A 24 -15.90 11.86 -24.31
N ARG A 25 -14.80 12.63 -24.29
CA ARG A 25 -13.47 12.11 -24.03
C ARG A 25 -13.35 11.61 -22.59
N ARG A 26 -13.88 12.36 -21.63
CA ARG A 26 -13.92 11.96 -20.20
C ARG A 26 -14.73 10.69 -20.00
N LEU A 27 -15.87 10.57 -20.69
CA LEU A 27 -16.71 9.36 -20.59
C LEU A 27 -15.97 8.12 -21.09
N VAL A 28 -15.16 8.24 -22.15
CA VAL A 28 -14.31 7.16 -22.65
C VAL A 28 -13.15 6.87 -21.71
N GLU A 29 -12.50 7.89 -21.17
CA GLU A 29 -11.43 7.77 -20.17
C GLU A 29 -11.96 7.12 -18.89
N ASP A 30 -13.11 7.58 -18.38
CA ASP A 30 -13.77 7.02 -17.20
C ASP A 30 -14.23 5.58 -17.44
N ALA A 31 -14.74 5.28 -18.64
CA ALA A 31 -15.16 3.91 -18.98
C ALA A 31 -13.97 2.95 -19.11
N SER A 32 -12.84 3.40 -19.65
CA SER A 32 -11.62 2.60 -19.73
C SER A 32 -11.02 2.36 -18.36
N TYR A 33 -10.95 3.40 -17.53
CA TYR A 33 -10.51 3.33 -16.14
C TYR A 33 -11.42 2.43 -15.32
N ALA A 34 -12.74 2.61 -15.41
CA ALA A 34 -13.71 1.77 -14.73
C ALA A 34 -13.62 0.31 -15.15
N ARG A 35 -13.43 0.02 -16.45
CA ARG A 35 -13.30 -1.34 -16.95
C ARG A 35 -12.05 -2.03 -16.40
N GLU A 36 -10.89 -1.39 -16.52
CA GLU A 36 -9.63 -1.96 -16.04
C GLU A 36 -9.64 -2.14 -14.53
N HIS A 37 -10.14 -1.14 -13.82
CA HIS A 37 -10.23 -1.14 -12.37
C HIS A 37 -11.25 -2.15 -11.85
N PHE A 38 -12.43 -2.21 -12.48
CA PHE A 38 -13.49 -3.14 -12.10
C PHE A 38 -13.07 -4.59 -12.31
N VAL A 39 -12.55 -4.93 -13.50
CA VAL A 39 -12.12 -6.30 -13.80
C VAL A 39 -11.00 -6.73 -12.86
N PHE A 40 -10.00 -5.88 -12.69
CA PHE A 40 -8.85 -6.22 -11.85
C PHE A 40 -9.23 -6.32 -10.37
N THR A 41 -9.97 -5.35 -9.84
CA THR A 41 -10.43 -5.36 -8.43
C THR A 41 -11.44 -6.48 -8.18
N ALA A 42 -12.38 -6.71 -9.10
CA ALA A 42 -13.36 -7.79 -8.98
C ALA A 42 -12.70 -9.17 -8.99
N LEU A 43 -11.71 -9.39 -9.86
CA LEU A 43 -10.95 -10.64 -9.91
C LEU A 43 -10.09 -10.82 -8.65
N LEU A 44 -9.28 -9.82 -8.29
CA LEU A 44 -8.42 -9.88 -7.11
C LEU A 44 -9.21 -10.00 -5.81
N GLY A 45 -10.36 -9.31 -5.74
CA GLY A 45 -11.24 -9.33 -4.57
C GLY A 45 -12.14 -10.56 -4.47
N SER A 46 -12.31 -11.32 -5.56
CA SER A 46 -13.26 -12.44 -5.64
C SER A 46 -13.02 -13.50 -4.57
N PRO A 47 -14.06 -13.91 -3.80
CA PRO A 47 -13.92 -15.00 -2.83
C PRO A 47 -13.74 -16.36 -3.50
N LEU A 48 -14.05 -16.48 -4.80
CA LEU A 48 -13.97 -17.74 -5.55
C LEU A 48 -12.54 -18.09 -6.00
N LEU A 49 -11.62 -17.11 -6.00
CA LEU A 49 -10.26 -17.34 -6.46
C LEU A 49 -9.34 -17.75 -5.30
N PRO A 50 -8.56 -18.84 -5.44
CA PRO A 50 -7.48 -19.18 -4.51
C PRO A 50 -6.39 -18.09 -4.47
N ARG A 51 -5.68 -17.99 -3.34
CA ARG A 51 -4.58 -17.02 -3.15
C ARG A 51 -3.51 -17.13 -4.23
N ILE A 52 -3.20 -18.36 -4.68
CA ILE A 52 -2.22 -18.61 -5.73
C ILE A 52 -2.62 -17.94 -7.06
N VAL A 53 -3.90 -18.01 -7.41
CA VAL A 53 -4.41 -17.39 -8.64
C VAL A 53 -4.34 -15.86 -8.54
N ARG A 54 -4.70 -15.27 -7.39
CA ARG A 54 -4.55 -13.84 -7.17
C ARG A 54 -3.09 -13.39 -7.26
N ARG A 55 -2.13 -14.19 -6.75
CA ARG A 55 -0.70 -13.92 -6.94
C ARG A 55 -0.32 -13.89 -8.41
N LEU A 56 -0.79 -14.86 -9.19
CA LEU A 56 -0.50 -14.92 -10.63
C LEU A 56 -1.10 -13.71 -11.38
N LEU A 57 -2.32 -13.29 -11.02
CA LEU A 57 -2.96 -12.10 -11.59
C LEU A 57 -2.16 -10.83 -11.26
N LEU A 58 -1.72 -10.65 -10.01
CA LEU A 58 -0.85 -9.54 -9.63
C LEU A 58 0.43 -9.50 -10.46
N ARG A 59 1.10 -10.66 -10.63
CA ARG A 59 2.32 -10.76 -11.44
C ARG A 59 2.06 -10.48 -12.92
N ALA A 60 0.95 -10.99 -13.48
CA ALA A 60 0.56 -10.72 -14.85
C ALA A 60 0.28 -9.24 -15.11
N ALA A 61 -0.21 -8.52 -14.08
CA ALA A 61 -0.39 -7.07 -14.12
C ALA A 61 0.91 -6.27 -13.91
N GLY A 62 2.04 -6.92 -13.63
CA GLY A 62 3.35 -6.31 -13.47
C GLY A 62 3.84 -6.14 -12.03
N ALA A 63 3.05 -6.51 -11.01
CA ALA A 63 3.48 -6.48 -9.62
C ALA A 63 4.56 -7.55 -9.34
N ARG A 64 5.45 -7.26 -8.39
CA ARG A 64 6.41 -8.22 -7.86
C ARG A 64 5.80 -8.92 -6.64
N ALA A 65 5.03 -9.99 -6.86
CA ALA A 65 4.35 -10.70 -5.78
C ALA A 65 4.91 -12.12 -5.60
N GLU A 66 5.49 -12.39 -4.43
CA GLU A 66 5.90 -13.74 -4.01
C GLU A 66 4.83 -14.42 -3.16
N SER A 67 3.92 -13.66 -2.57
CA SER A 67 2.78 -14.17 -1.80
C SER A 67 1.44 -13.72 -2.40
N GLY A 68 0.39 -14.50 -2.17
CA GLY A 68 -0.97 -14.18 -2.60
C GLY A 68 -1.71 -13.34 -1.55
N VAL A 69 -2.69 -12.57 -2.03
CA VAL A 69 -3.50 -11.67 -1.20
C VAL A 69 -4.82 -12.29 -0.76
N GLY A 70 -5.45 -11.73 0.26
CA GLY A 70 -6.75 -12.14 0.79
C GLY A 70 -7.93 -11.78 -0.13
N THR A 71 -9.14 -12.22 0.25
CA THR A 71 -10.39 -11.83 -0.43
C THR A 71 -10.70 -10.35 -0.20
N GLY A 72 -11.36 -9.70 -1.16
CA GLY A 72 -11.66 -8.27 -1.07
C GLY A 72 -10.42 -7.38 -1.20
N PHE A 73 -9.27 -7.92 -1.66
CA PHE A 73 -8.10 -7.10 -1.92
C PHE A 73 -8.38 -6.13 -3.07
N SER A 74 -8.06 -4.87 -2.87
CA SER A 74 -8.19 -3.81 -3.86
C SER A 74 -6.83 -3.16 -4.11
N LEU A 75 -6.48 -2.99 -5.37
CA LEU A 75 -5.28 -2.29 -5.80
C LEU A 75 -5.68 -1.18 -6.77
N THR A 76 -5.26 0.05 -6.46
CA THR A 76 -5.40 1.22 -7.32
C THR A 76 -4.01 1.78 -7.65
N GLY A 77 -3.88 2.51 -8.74
CA GLY A 77 -2.60 3.00 -9.25
C GLY A 77 -1.90 1.96 -10.13
N ASP A 78 -0.57 2.06 -10.28
CA ASP A 78 0.20 1.16 -11.13
C ASP A 78 0.60 -0.12 -10.39
N PRO A 79 0.15 -1.31 -10.83
CA PRO A 79 0.56 -2.59 -10.24
C PRO A 79 2.09 -2.80 -10.17
N LYS A 80 2.85 -2.21 -11.08
CA LYS A 80 4.33 -2.28 -11.08
C LYS A 80 4.97 -1.65 -9.84
N HIS A 81 4.24 -0.75 -9.19
CA HIS A 81 4.67 -0.13 -7.93
C HIS A 81 4.50 -1.07 -6.72
N LEU A 82 3.79 -2.20 -6.86
CA LEU A 82 3.56 -3.10 -5.73
C LEU A 82 4.59 -4.23 -5.68
N THR A 83 5.28 -4.32 -4.54
CA THR A 83 6.17 -5.45 -4.21
C THR A 83 5.65 -6.14 -2.94
N ILE A 84 5.43 -7.46 -3.02
CA ILE A 84 5.01 -8.31 -1.89
C ILE A 84 6.01 -9.44 -1.75
N GLY A 85 6.69 -9.49 -0.61
CA GLY A 85 7.70 -10.49 -0.28
C GLY A 85 7.13 -11.88 0.01
N ARG A 86 8.04 -12.83 0.22
CA ARG A 86 7.72 -14.22 0.57
C ARG A 86 7.12 -14.31 1.97
N GLY A 87 6.18 -15.25 2.17
CA GLY A 87 5.58 -15.49 3.48
C GLY A 87 4.64 -14.38 3.97
N VAL A 88 4.33 -13.38 3.13
CA VAL A 88 3.38 -12.35 3.51
C VAL A 88 1.98 -12.92 3.63
N PHE A 89 1.38 -12.72 4.81
CA PHE A 89 -0.04 -12.99 5.04
C PHE A 89 -0.84 -11.70 4.87
N CYS A 90 -1.67 -11.63 3.84
CA CYS A 90 -2.60 -10.54 3.62
C CYS A 90 -4.02 -11.02 3.92
N ASN A 91 -4.68 -10.39 4.89
CA ASN A 91 -6.05 -10.72 5.29
C ASN A 91 -7.06 -10.13 4.27
N ARG A 92 -8.36 -10.26 4.59
CA ARG A 92 -9.45 -9.77 3.72
C ARG A 92 -9.59 -8.25 3.72
N ASN A 93 -10.10 -7.70 2.60
CA ASN A 93 -10.45 -6.29 2.44
C ASN A 93 -9.27 -5.33 2.70
N VAL A 94 -8.06 -5.72 2.32
CA VAL A 94 -6.91 -4.82 2.33
C VAL A 94 -6.94 -3.99 1.06
N THR A 95 -6.77 -2.68 1.20
CA THR A 95 -6.70 -1.73 0.10
C THR A 95 -5.29 -1.15 0.00
N VAL A 96 -4.74 -1.18 -1.21
CA VAL A 96 -3.45 -0.57 -1.53
C VAL A 96 -3.65 0.43 -2.67
N GLU A 97 -3.26 1.68 -2.44
CA GLU A 97 -3.17 2.70 -3.46
C GLU A 97 -1.69 2.90 -3.82
N ALA A 98 -1.32 2.46 -5.01
CA ALA A 98 0.07 2.41 -5.48
C ALA A 98 0.34 3.47 -6.57
N VAL A 99 0.09 4.75 -6.26
CA VAL A 99 0.52 5.91 -7.08
C VAL A 99 2.04 6.01 -7.07
N ALA A 100 2.67 5.72 -5.94
CA ALA A 100 4.12 5.54 -5.77
C ALA A 100 4.43 4.13 -5.26
N PRO A 101 5.71 3.71 -5.22
CA PRO A 101 6.09 2.37 -4.79
C PRO A 101 5.59 1.99 -3.39
N VAL A 102 5.03 0.78 -3.28
CA VAL A 102 4.67 0.11 -2.03
C VAL A 102 5.48 -1.17 -1.93
N THR A 103 6.28 -1.29 -0.88
CA THR A 103 7.06 -2.49 -0.59
C THR A 103 6.58 -3.12 0.70
N ILE A 104 6.25 -4.41 0.65
CA ILE A 104 5.87 -5.22 1.81
C ILE A 104 6.88 -6.34 1.93
N GLY A 105 7.70 -6.28 2.96
CA GLY A 105 8.78 -7.21 3.26
C GLY A 105 8.30 -8.61 3.64
N ALA A 106 9.22 -9.56 3.62
CA ALA A 106 8.95 -10.97 3.86
C ALA A 106 8.37 -11.22 5.27
N ASN A 107 7.54 -12.28 5.39
CA ASN A 107 6.96 -12.73 6.65
C ASN A 107 6.14 -11.66 7.41
N THR A 108 5.66 -10.66 6.70
CA THR A 108 4.80 -9.61 7.25
C THR A 108 3.34 -10.07 7.25
N ALA A 109 2.62 -9.78 8.33
CA ALA A 109 1.20 -10.07 8.47
C ALA A 109 0.38 -8.78 8.41
N ILE A 110 -0.57 -8.70 7.47
CA ILE A 110 -1.46 -7.55 7.30
C ILE A 110 -2.88 -7.96 7.69
N GLY A 111 -3.41 -7.27 8.71
CA GLY A 111 -4.76 -7.46 9.23
C GLY A 111 -5.86 -7.06 8.23
N MET A 112 -7.08 -7.41 8.58
CA MET A 112 -8.25 -7.08 7.76
C MET A 112 -8.50 -5.58 7.67
N GLN A 113 -8.98 -5.11 6.52
CA GLN A 113 -9.37 -3.71 6.29
C GLN A 113 -8.21 -2.69 6.50
N VAL A 114 -6.97 -3.12 6.36
CA VAL A 114 -5.82 -2.21 6.35
C VAL A 114 -5.84 -1.39 5.06
N LEU A 115 -5.57 -0.10 5.18
CA LEU A 115 -5.43 0.84 4.08
C LEU A 115 -3.97 1.30 3.97
N ILE A 116 -3.37 1.16 2.79
CA ILE A 116 -2.04 1.66 2.47
C ILE A 116 -2.19 2.68 1.35
N MET A 117 -1.75 3.91 1.56
CA MET A 117 -1.86 5.01 0.60
C MET A 117 -0.49 5.59 0.28
N THR A 118 -0.29 5.98 -0.96
CA THR A 118 0.93 6.64 -1.42
C THR A 118 0.66 8.00 -2.05
N SER A 119 -0.60 8.33 -2.41
CA SER A 119 -0.93 9.64 -2.95
C SER A 119 -0.87 10.72 -1.87
N HIS A 120 -0.36 11.88 -2.26
CA HIS A 120 -0.22 13.05 -1.42
C HIS A 120 -0.50 14.31 -2.23
N HIS A 121 -1.13 15.28 -1.61
CA HIS A 121 -1.33 16.61 -2.17
C HIS A 121 -0.48 17.61 -1.38
N GLU A 122 0.37 18.33 -2.10
CA GLU A 122 1.20 19.37 -1.45
C GLU A 122 0.33 20.55 -1.01
N ILE A 123 0.70 21.17 0.10
CA ILE A 123 0.09 22.40 0.61
C ILE A 123 1.08 23.53 0.34
N ASP A 124 0.64 24.59 -0.38
CA ASP A 124 1.47 25.74 -0.68
C ASP A 124 1.70 26.65 0.55
N ALA A 125 2.55 27.64 0.39
CA ALA A 125 2.87 28.61 1.46
C ALA A 125 1.66 29.46 1.92
N GLN A 126 0.57 29.47 1.12
CA GLN A 126 -0.68 30.14 1.42
C GLN A 126 -1.72 29.20 2.08
N GLY A 127 -1.35 27.96 2.37
CA GLY A 127 -2.21 26.98 3.01
C GLY A 127 -3.24 26.32 2.06
N ARG A 128 -3.05 26.43 0.73
CA ARG A 128 -3.94 25.82 -0.26
C ARG A 128 -3.35 24.49 -0.70
N TRP A 129 -4.19 23.46 -0.79
CA TRP A 129 -3.78 22.16 -1.33
C TRP A 129 -3.71 22.21 -2.86
N SER A 130 -2.74 21.49 -3.43
CA SER A 130 -2.60 21.32 -4.87
C SER A 130 -3.58 20.24 -5.35
N ASP A 131 -4.28 20.48 -6.46
CA ASP A 131 -5.08 19.47 -7.17
C ASP A 131 -4.23 18.41 -7.89
N VAL A 132 -2.92 18.66 -7.99
CA VAL A 132 -1.95 17.72 -8.54
C VAL A 132 -1.50 16.77 -7.44
N ALA A 133 -1.87 15.49 -7.57
CA ALA A 133 -1.39 14.47 -6.65
C ALA A 133 0.09 14.14 -6.89
N THR A 134 0.87 14.09 -5.83
CA THR A 134 2.23 13.56 -5.81
C THR A 134 2.23 12.19 -5.13
N GLY A 135 3.26 11.37 -5.36
CA GLY A 135 3.39 10.07 -4.72
C GLY A 135 4.54 10.05 -3.72
N ARG A 136 4.28 9.49 -2.52
CA ARG A 136 5.33 9.20 -1.54
C ARG A 136 5.36 7.71 -1.25
N PRO A 137 6.51 7.02 -1.48
CA PRO A 137 6.59 5.57 -1.32
C PRO A 137 6.31 5.14 0.12
N VAL A 138 5.73 3.94 0.26
CA VAL A 138 5.54 3.28 1.55
C VAL A 138 6.43 2.04 1.59
N VAL A 139 7.18 1.90 2.69
CA VAL A 139 8.04 0.75 2.94
C VAL A 139 7.60 0.08 4.24
N VAL A 140 7.28 -1.18 4.16
CA VAL A 140 7.09 -2.09 5.29
C VAL A 140 8.16 -3.15 5.17
N GLU A 141 9.07 -3.21 6.15
CA GLU A 141 10.15 -4.20 6.17
C GLU A 141 9.62 -5.59 6.57
N GLU A 142 10.52 -6.54 6.76
CA GLU A 142 10.16 -7.91 7.10
C GLU A 142 9.68 -8.05 8.56
N HIS A 143 8.93 -9.14 8.84
CA HIS A 143 8.44 -9.50 10.18
C HIS A 143 7.58 -8.42 10.86
N VAL A 144 6.88 -7.61 10.08
CA VAL A 144 5.95 -6.61 10.61
C VAL A 144 4.56 -7.22 10.77
N TRP A 145 3.89 -6.91 11.88
CA TRP A 145 2.47 -7.20 12.04
C TRP A 145 1.64 -5.91 12.04
N ILE A 146 0.81 -5.73 11.02
CA ILE A 146 -0.12 -4.61 10.92
C ILE A 146 -1.50 -5.08 11.35
N GLY A 147 -1.98 -4.55 12.47
CA GLY A 147 -3.30 -4.82 13.02
C GLY A 147 -4.44 -4.34 12.11
N GLY A 148 -5.61 -4.96 12.25
CA GLY A 148 -6.76 -4.64 11.41
C GLY A 148 -7.17 -3.18 11.48
N ARG A 149 -7.67 -2.63 10.35
CA ARG A 149 -8.10 -1.22 10.20
C ARG A 149 -7.00 -0.19 10.43
N ALA A 150 -5.75 -0.57 10.49
CA ALA A 150 -4.67 0.41 10.48
C ALA A 150 -4.61 1.14 9.14
N THR A 151 -4.20 2.40 9.16
CA THR A 151 -3.99 3.23 7.98
C THR A 151 -2.51 3.61 7.89
N ILE A 152 -1.89 3.30 6.76
CA ILE A 152 -0.48 3.61 6.48
C ILE A 152 -0.45 4.75 5.49
N LEU A 153 0.04 5.91 5.94
CA LEU A 153 0.02 7.14 5.17
C LEU A 153 1.23 7.26 4.23
N PRO A 154 1.14 8.13 3.21
CA PRO A 154 2.20 8.36 2.23
C PRO A 154 3.54 8.72 2.88
N GLY A 155 4.61 8.05 2.44
CA GLY A 155 5.96 8.23 2.99
C GLY A 155 6.23 7.46 4.29
N ALA A 156 5.33 6.60 4.74
CA ALA A 156 5.56 5.78 5.92
C ALA A 156 6.66 4.73 5.67
N HIS A 157 7.54 4.58 6.66
CA HIS A 157 8.56 3.54 6.69
C HIS A 157 8.45 2.78 8.02
N ILE A 158 7.99 1.54 7.95
CA ILE A 158 7.85 0.64 9.10
C ILE A 158 9.01 -0.33 9.06
N GLU A 159 9.93 -0.20 10.02
CA GLU A 159 11.08 -1.09 10.13
C GLU A 159 10.68 -2.49 10.59
N HIS A 160 11.64 -3.42 10.50
CA HIS A 160 11.44 -4.82 10.84
C HIS A 160 11.02 -5.03 12.32
N ASP A 161 10.38 -6.17 12.58
CA ASP A 161 9.96 -6.57 13.94
C ASP A 161 9.08 -5.52 14.66
N VAL A 162 8.24 -4.83 13.89
CA VAL A 162 7.28 -3.85 14.41
C VAL A 162 5.87 -4.46 14.46
N VAL A 163 5.14 -4.13 15.52
CA VAL A 163 3.70 -4.36 15.63
C VAL A 163 2.96 -3.02 15.56
N VAL A 164 2.09 -2.87 14.58
CA VAL A 164 1.14 -1.76 14.47
C VAL A 164 -0.20 -2.23 15.02
N ALA A 165 -0.70 -1.60 16.07
CA ALA A 165 -1.97 -1.96 16.68
C ALA A 165 -3.16 -1.69 15.75
N ALA A 166 -4.26 -2.40 15.96
CA ALA A 166 -5.50 -2.20 15.20
C ALA A 166 -5.98 -0.74 15.29
N GLY A 167 -6.44 -0.19 14.16
CA GLY A 167 -6.94 1.18 14.07
C GLY A 167 -5.87 2.28 14.17
N ALA A 168 -4.60 1.96 14.24
CA ALA A 168 -3.54 2.96 14.28
C ALA A 168 -3.37 3.67 12.94
N VAL A 169 -2.97 4.95 12.96
CA VAL A 169 -2.60 5.73 11.77
C VAL A 169 -1.10 6.00 11.78
N VAL A 170 -0.40 5.36 10.84
CA VAL A 170 1.05 5.46 10.72
C VAL A 170 1.43 6.65 9.86
N VAL A 171 2.23 7.56 10.46
CA VAL A 171 2.78 8.75 9.82
C VAL A 171 4.31 8.71 9.95
N GLY A 172 5.02 8.68 8.84
CA GLY A 172 6.49 8.68 8.83
C GLY A 172 7.11 7.36 9.30
N ARG A 173 8.23 7.43 10.02
CA ARG A 173 9.05 6.26 10.38
C ARG A 173 8.64 5.65 11.71
N LEU A 174 8.47 4.34 11.75
CA LEU A 174 8.38 3.52 12.95
C LEU A 174 9.65 2.69 13.08
N ALA A 175 10.44 2.96 14.13
CA ALA A 175 11.69 2.25 14.37
C ALA A 175 11.45 0.82 14.86
N ALA A 176 12.38 -0.10 14.53
CA ALA A 176 12.29 -1.52 14.77
C ALA A 176 12.03 -1.89 16.25
N HIS A 177 11.62 -3.13 16.45
CA HIS A 177 11.40 -3.74 17.77
C HIS A 177 10.43 -2.95 18.66
N GLY A 178 9.30 -2.49 18.09
CA GLY A 178 8.32 -1.71 18.83
C GLY A 178 6.87 -2.08 18.56
N VAL A 179 6.02 -1.86 19.55
CA VAL A 179 4.55 -1.83 19.40
C VAL A 179 4.11 -0.38 19.31
N TYR A 180 3.36 -0.06 18.25
CA TYR A 180 2.86 1.29 17.98
C TYR A 180 1.34 1.31 17.95
N ALA A 181 0.73 2.32 18.56
CA ALA A 181 -0.73 2.47 18.60
C ALA A 181 -1.15 3.94 18.54
N GLY A 182 -2.40 4.17 18.21
CA GLY A 182 -3.05 5.51 18.22
C GLY A 182 -3.01 6.26 16.92
N VAL A 183 -3.50 7.51 16.96
CA VAL A 183 -3.61 8.45 15.83
C VAL A 183 -3.01 9.79 16.26
N PRO A 184 -1.82 10.16 15.76
CA PRO A 184 -0.89 9.32 15.01
C PRO A 184 -0.28 8.20 15.87
N ALA A 185 0.19 7.13 15.23
CA ALA A 185 0.80 5.99 15.90
C ALA A 185 2.05 6.39 16.67
N LYS A 186 2.10 6.05 17.97
CA LYS A 186 3.23 6.27 18.86
C LYS A 186 3.68 4.95 19.46
N ARG A 187 4.98 4.84 19.75
CA ARG A 187 5.52 3.68 20.42
C ARG A 187 4.95 3.58 21.83
N ILE A 188 4.33 2.44 22.14
CA ILE A 188 3.73 2.15 23.45
C ILE A 188 4.45 1.02 24.20
N ARG A 189 5.29 0.26 23.50
CA ARG A 189 6.05 -0.85 24.10
C ARG A 189 7.28 -1.17 23.26
N GLU A 190 8.39 -1.51 23.92
CA GLU A 190 9.56 -2.13 23.30
C GLU A 190 9.34 -3.64 23.15
N LEU A 191 9.83 -4.19 22.05
CA LEU A 191 9.93 -5.64 21.84
C LEU A 191 11.38 -6.06 21.97
N ALA A 192 11.62 -7.18 22.63
CA ALA A 192 12.96 -7.75 22.66
C ALA A 192 13.38 -8.13 21.23
N PRO A 193 14.65 -7.94 20.84
CA PRO A 193 15.14 -8.47 19.58
C PRO A 193 14.87 -9.97 19.53
N SER A 194 14.03 -10.42 18.60
CA SER A 194 13.76 -11.85 18.43
C SER A 194 14.97 -12.52 17.81
N ALA A 195 15.44 -13.63 18.38
CA ALA A 195 16.25 -14.57 17.62
C ALA A 195 15.37 -15.04 16.45
N ARG A 196 15.66 -14.57 15.22
CA ARG A 196 14.86 -14.86 14.04
C ARG A 196 14.76 -16.38 13.85
N PRO A 197 13.58 -17.00 13.93
CA PRO A 197 13.44 -18.37 13.46
C PRO A 197 13.76 -18.40 11.96
N PRO A 198 14.33 -19.50 11.45
CA PRO A 198 14.56 -19.64 10.02
C PRO A 198 13.23 -19.46 9.28
N VAL A 199 13.30 -18.80 8.11
CA VAL A 199 12.14 -18.62 7.22
C VAL A 199 11.58 -20.00 6.90
N VAL A 200 10.46 -20.37 7.51
CA VAL A 200 9.75 -21.58 7.15
C VAL A 200 9.02 -21.29 5.85
N ASP A 201 9.43 -21.94 4.78
CA ASP A 201 8.73 -21.89 3.50
C ASP A 201 7.36 -22.57 3.68
N PRO A 202 6.22 -21.85 3.59
CA PRO A 202 4.90 -22.48 3.68
C PRO A 202 4.50 -23.13 2.35
N ALA A 203 5.46 -23.63 1.56
CA ALA A 203 5.21 -24.41 0.37
C ALA A 203 5.15 -25.90 0.75
N VAL A 204 4.07 -26.30 1.39
CA VAL A 204 3.46 -27.64 1.33
C VAL A 204 1.96 -27.47 1.46
#